data_4a91ce5aa6d6d12c42151e78576447a4
#
_entry.id   4a91ce5aa6d6d12c42151e78576447a4
#
_cell.length_a   1.000
_cell.length_b   1.000
_cell.length_c   1.000
_cell.angle_alpha   90.00
_cell.angle_beta   90.00
_cell.angle_gamma   90.00
#
_symmetry.space_group_name_H-M   'P 1'
#
loop_
_entity.id
_entity.type
_entity.pdbx_description
1 polymer ?
#
loop_
_entity_poly.entity_id
_entity_poly.type
_entity_poly.pdbx_seq_one_letter_code
_entity_poly.pdbx_strand_id
1 'polypeptide(L)'
;MSKKFYYDEDNFKLLHGDTILLLKKIEPQSIDMIFADPPYFLSGDGITCSGGKMVSVNKGKWDEKRSIKEKHNFNKRWIRACKNVLNDNGTIWISGTMHNIYSIGMVLEEEGFKILNNITWKKLNPPPNISCRTFVHSTETILWAKKDISKAKHKFNYDVMKKLNNNKQMKDVWETSLTKPSEKKCGKHPTQKPIELLERIILASTDENDLILDPFNGSGTTGIVANKLNRKYIGIEKEKEYLDLTIRRKESEGNV
;
A
#
# COMPACT_ATOMS: atom_id res chain seq x y z
N MET A 1 1.92 -1.31 -28.67
CA MET A 1 3.26 -1.06 -28.07
C MET A 1 3.46 -2.07 -26.97
N SER A 2 4.53 -2.91 -27.03
CA SER A 2 4.82 -3.88 -26.00
C SER A 2 5.05 -3.18 -24.65
N LYS A 3 4.54 -3.74 -23.56
CA LYS A 3 4.85 -3.28 -22.20
C LYS A 3 6.34 -3.50 -21.98
N LYS A 4 7.14 -2.45 -21.92
CA LYS A 4 8.54 -2.56 -21.51
C LYS A 4 8.57 -2.49 -19.99
N PHE A 5 8.73 -3.65 -19.34
CA PHE A 5 8.96 -3.71 -17.90
C PHE A 5 10.33 -3.11 -17.57
N TYR A 6 10.44 -2.50 -16.42
CA TYR A 6 11.70 -2.06 -15.83
C TYR A 6 12.48 -3.27 -15.27
N TYR A 7 11.73 -4.22 -14.70
CA TYR A 7 12.21 -5.52 -14.23
C TYR A 7 11.15 -6.57 -14.57
N ASP A 8 11.53 -7.71 -15.11
CA ASP A 8 10.62 -8.74 -15.61
C ASP A 8 11.12 -10.13 -15.25
N GLU A 9 10.59 -10.70 -14.19
CA GLU A 9 10.68 -12.13 -13.85
C GLU A 9 9.27 -12.72 -13.82
N ASP A 10 9.16 -14.06 -13.93
CA ASP A 10 7.88 -14.75 -14.09
C ASP A 10 6.80 -14.31 -13.08
N ASN A 11 7.19 -14.18 -11.81
CA ASN A 11 6.27 -13.86 -10.72
C ASN A 11 6.47 -12.46 -10.13
N PHE A 12 7.39 -11.65 -10.70
CA PHE A 12 7.72 -10.34 -10.15
C PHE A 12 8.06 -9.33 -11.26
N LYS A 13 7.18 -8.35 -11.44
CA LYS A 13 7.32 -7.37 -12.52
C LYS A 13 7.26 -5.95 -11.98
N LEU A 14 8.13 -5.08 -12.49
CA LEU A 14 8.14 -3.66 -12.14
C LEU A 14 7.95 -2.79 -13.39
N LEU A 15 7.14 -1.75 -13.23
CA LEU A 15 6.87 -0.74 -14.26
C LEU A 15 7.35 0.63 -13.76
N HIS A 16 8.12 1.32 -14.59
CA HIS A 16 8.61 2.67 -14.29
C HIS A 16 7.72 3.74 -14.93
N GLY A 17 7.15 4.63 -14.14
CA GLY A 17 6.42 5.80 -14.63
C GLY A 17 5.20 6.19 -13.82
N ASP A 18 4.38 7.05 -14.44
CA ASP A 18 3.14 7.55 -13.83
C ASP A 18 2.11 6.42 -13.68
N THR A 19 1.63 6.24 -12.45
CA THR A 19 0.67 5.21 -12.08
C THR A 19 -0.60 5.23 -12.92
N ILE A 20 -1.20 6.42 -13.13
CA ILE A 20 -2.48 6.54 -13.85
C ILE A 20 -2.30 6.17 -15.33
N LEU A 21 -1.16 6.51 -15.91
CA LEU A 21 -0.86 6.16 -17.30
C LEU A 21 -0.54 4.66 -17.46
N LEU A 22 0.17 4.08 -16.50
CA LEU A 22 0.57 2.66 -16.56
C LEU A 22 -0.58 1.72 -16.23
N LEU A 23 -1.46 2.07 -15.30
CA LEU A 23 -2.67 1.30 -15.02
C LEU A 23 -3.55 1.09 -16.25
N LYS A 24 -3.62 2.06 -17.17
CA LYS A 24 -4.36 1.93 -18.44
C LYS A 24 -3.77 0.87 -19.40
N LYS A 25 -2.54 0.43 -19.15
CA LYS A 25 -1.85 -0.58 -19.96
C LYS A 25 -1.94 -1.98 -19.35
N ILE A 26 -2.43 -2.11 -18.11
CA ILE A 26 -2.68 -3.41 -17.47
C ILE A 26 -4.00 -3.95 -18.00
N GLU A 27 -4.05 -5.26 -18.21
CA GLU A 27 -5.24 -5.96 -18.69
C GLU A 27 -6.42 -5.70 -17.74
N PRO A 28 -7.58 -5.27 -18.23
CA PRO A 28 -8.77 -5.11 -17.39
C PRO A 28 -9.15 -6.42 -16.68
N GLN A 29 -9.62 -6.31 -15.46
CA GLN A 29 -10.10 -7.44 -14.64
C GLN A 29 -9.08 -8.58 -14.46
N SER A 30 -7.78 -8.27 -14.49
CA SER A 30 -6.70 -9.26 -14.37
C SER A 30 -6.08 -9.31 -12.97
N ILE A 31 -6.39 -8.39 -12.08
CA ILE A 31 -5.78 -8.25 -10.75
C ILE A 31 -6.71 -8.82 -9.69
N ASP A 32 -6.19 -9.69 -8.83
CA ASP A 32 -6.94 -10.31 -7.74
C ASP A 32 -6.97 -9.43 -6.49
N MET A 33 -5.88 -8.73 -6.22
CA MET A 33 -5.77 -7.84 -5.06
C MET A 33 -4.88 -6.63 -5.38
N ILE A 34 -5.30 -5.47 -4.89
CA ILE A 34 -4.51 -4.24 -4.94
C ILE A 34 -4.17 -3.82 -3.50
N PHE A 35 -2.88 -3.57 -3.23
CA PHE A 35 -2.47 -2.80 -2.07
C PHE A 35 -1.93 -1.45 -2.56
N ALA A 36 -2.37 -0.36 -1.95
CA ALA A 36 -1.94 1.00 -2.31
C ALA A 36 -1.55 1.81 -1.08
N ASP A 37 -0.36 2.41 -1.11
CA ASP A 37 0.11 3.41 -0.15
C ASP A 37 0.37 4.74 -0.87
N PRO A 38 -0.71 5.48 -1.27
CA PRO A 38 -0.60 6.67 -2.10
C PRO A 38 0.08 7.82 -1.35
N PRO A 39 0.54 8.88 -2.05
CA PRO A 39 1.06 10.09 -1.43
C PRO A 39 0.10 10.70 -0.41
N TYR A 40 0.65 11.14 0.74
CA TYR A 40 -0.15 11.78 1.81
C TYR A 40 -0.17 13.31 1.68
N PHE A 41 0.64 13.87 0.78
CA PHE A 41 0.75 15.32 0.50
C PHE A 41 1.15 16.13 1.73
N LEU A 42 2.14 15.65 2.47
CA LEU A 42 2.62 16.24 3.73
C LEU A 42 3.91 17.07 3.58
N SER A 43 4.62 16.93 2.45
CA SER A 43 5.88 17.64 2.22
C SER A 43 5.64 19.14 1.97
N GLY A 44 6.40 19.98 2.68
CA GLY A 44 6.39 21.43 2.51
C GLY A 44 5.99 22.24 3.75
N ASP A 45 5.10 21.75 4.62
CA ASP A 45 4.63 22.50 5.80
C ASP A 45 4.70 21.70 7.12
N GLY A 46 5.13 20.44 7.09
CA GLY A 46 5.18 19.59 8.28
C GLY A 46 6.54 19.61 8.95
N ILE A 47 6.52 19.50 10.30
CA ILE A 47 7.71 19.28 11.11
C ILE A 47 7.64 17.87 11.68
N THR A 48 8.72 17.11 11.60
CA THR A 48 8.85 15.77 12.18
C THR A 48 10.10 15.68 13.06
N CYS A 49 10.20 14.59 13.83
CA CYS A 49 11.38 14.27 14.62
C CYS A 49 12.30 13.31 13.87
N SER A 50 13.58 13.67 13.77
CA SER A 50 14.62 12.76 13.32
C SER A 50 15.83 12.88 14.25
N GLY A 51 16.19 11.78 14.92
CA GLY A 51 17.32 11.79 15.88
C GLY A 51 17.17 12.80 17.04
N GLY A 52 15.93 13.04 17.52
CA GLY A 52 15.66 14.01 18.59
C GLY A 52 15.60 15.49 18.14
N LYS A 53 15.80 15.79 16.86
CA LYS A 53 15.77 17.15 16.30
C LYS A 53 14.51 17.37 15.45
N MET A 54 14.00 18.60 15.49
CA MET A 54 12.93 19.04 14.58
C MET A 54 13.51 19.18 13.18
N VAL A 55 12.90 18.50 12.21
CA VAL A 55 13.25 18.58 10.78
C VAL A 55 11.99 18.80 9.96
N SER A 56 12.12 19.53 8.84
CA SER A 56 11.02 19.67 7.89
C SER A 56 10.65 18.32 7.27
N VAL A 57 9.35 18.07 7.09
CA VAL A 57 8.87 16.89 6.34
C VAL A 57 9.16 17.12 4.87
N ASN A 58 10.18 16.44 4.36
CA ASN A 58 10.49 16.40 2.94
C ASN A 58 10.64 14.94 2.52
N LYS A 59 9.59 14.39 1.92
CA LYS A 59 9.55 13.01 1.41
C LYS A 59 9.82 12.94 -0.09
N GLY A 60 9.97 14.09 -0.74
CA GLY A 60 10.20 14.22 -2.17
C GLY A 60 9.06 14.95 -2.90
N LYS A 61 9.31 15.30 -4.17
CA LYS A 61 8.35 16.04 -5.02
C LYS A 61 7.00 15.32 -5.20
N TRP A 62 6.99 14.00 -5.07
CA TRP A 62 5.77 13.20 -5.20
C TRP A 62 4.77 13.42 -4.04
N ASP A 63 5.23 13.91 -2.88
CA ASP A 63 4.41 14.16 -1.67
C ASP A 63 4.17 15.66 -1.40
N GLU A 64 4.39 16.53 -2.39
CA GLU A 64 4.14 17.98 -2.25
C GLU A 64 2.68 18.28 -1.90
N LYS A 65 2.51 19.31 -1.06
CA LYS A 65 1.19 19.79 -0.61
C LYS A 65 0.29 20.14 -1.79
N ARG A 66 -0.96 19.71 -1.70
CA ARG A 66 -2.01 20.00 -2.70
C ARG A 66 -3.25 20.56 -2.02
N SER A 67 -4.04 21.33 -2.76
CA SER A 67 -5.38 21.72 -2.32
C SER A 67 -6.29 20.49 -2.12
N ILE A 68 -7.34 20.63 -1.33
CA ILE A 68 -8.32 19.55 -1.09
C ILE A 68 -8.89 19.02 -2.40
N LYS A 69 -9.25 19.92 -3.34
CA LYS A 69 -9.80 19.57 -4.65
C LYS A 69 -8.80 18.79 -5.52
N GLU A 70 -7.54 19.19 -5.52
CA GLU A 70 -6.49 18.49 -6.28
C GLU A 70 -6.20 17.09 -5.71
N LYS A 71 -6.17 16.95 -4.37
CA LYS A 71 -6.05 15.64 -3.70
C LYS A 71 -7.21 14.73 -4.06
N HIS A 72 -8.42 15.22 -3.97
CA HIS A 72 -9.63 14.46 -4.28
C HIS A 72 -9.64 14.02 -5.75
N ASN A 73 -9.34 14.91 -6.69
CA ASN A 73 -9.25 14.59 -8.11
C ASN A 73 -8.15 13.58 -8.43
N PHE A 74 -7.00 13.69 -7.76
CA PHE A 74 -5.93 12.70 -7.89
C PHE A 74 -6.41 11.32 -7.40
N ASN A 75 -7.02 11.25 -6.21
CA ASN A 75 -7.55 10.02 -5.65
C ASN A 75 -8.60 9.40 -6.58
N LYS A 76 -9.51 10.19 -7.13
CA LYS A 76 -10.54 9.73 -8.07
C LYS A 76 -9.95 9.11 -9.34
N ARG A 77 -8.90 9.71 -9.90
CA ARG A 77 -8.28 9.22 -11.13
C ARG A 77 -7.59 7.87 -10.95
N TRP A 78 -6.79 7.70 -9.91
CA TRP A 78 -6.05 6.45 -9.74
C TRP A 78 -6.96 5.33 -9.19
N ILE A 79 -7.93 5.61 -8.29
CA ILE A 79 -8.89 4.63 -7.78
C ILE A 79 -9.77 4.10 -8.92
N ARG A 80 -10.26 4.98 -9.80
CA ARG A 80 -10.98 4.57 -11.02
C ARG A 80 -10.15 3.69 -11.94
N ALA A 81 -8.88 4.01 -12.13
CA ALA A 81 -7.98 3.18 -12.92
C ALA A 81 -7.73 1.82 -12.26
N CYS A 82 -7.58 1.77 -10.92
CA CYS A 82 -7.51 0.52 -10.16
C CYS A 82 -8.78 -0.33 -10.30
N LYS A 83 -9.97 0.30 -10.26
CA LYS A 83 -11.25 -0.41 -10.45
C LYS A 83 -11.31 -1.16 -11.78
N ASN A 84 -10.77 -0.55 -12.84
CA ASN A 84 -10.78 -1.16 -14.17
C ASN A 84 -9.92 -2.43 -14.27
N VAL A 85 -8.78 -2.46 -13.60
CA VAL A 85 -7.85 -3.60 -13.64
C VAL A 85 -8.17 -4.67 -12.59
N LEU A 86 -8.87 -4.31 -11.52
CA LEU A 86 -9.30 -5.25 -10.48
C LEU A 86 -10.37 -6.18 -11.02
N ASN A 87 -10.28 -7.49 -10.79
CA ASN A 87 -11.34 -8.44 -11.15
C ASN A 87 -12.59 -8.24 -10.25
N ASP A 88 -13.71 -8.86 -10.61
CA ASP A 88 -14.98 -8.59 -9.92
C ASP A 88 -15.02 -9.14 -8.48
N ASN A 89 -14.27 -10.18 -8.18
CA ASN A 89 -14.12 -10.75 -6.84
C ASN A 89 -12.91 -10.18 -6.09
N GLY A 90 -12.10 -9.37 -6.76
CA GLY A 90 -10.89 -8.79 -6.22
C GLY A 90 -11.16 -7.73 -5.15
N THR A 91 -10.15 -7.47 -4.32
CA THR A 91 -10.21 -6.46 -3.26
C THR A 91 -9.11 -5.44 -3.38
N ILE A 92 -9.37 -4.25 -2.85
CA ILE A 92 -8.39 -3.18 -2.74
C ILE A 92 -8.18 -2.79 -1.27
N TRP A 93 -6.92 -2.66 -0.89
CA TRP A 93 -6.46 -2.22 0.42
C TRP A 93 -5.70 -0.90 0.25
N ILE A 94 -6.13 0.13 0.96
CA ILE A 94 -5.52 1.47 0.82
C ILE A 94 -5.10 1.98 2.18
N SER A 95 -3.79 2.18 2.35
CA SER A 95 -3.22 2.79 3.55
C SER A 95 -3.28 4.31 3.47
N GLY A 96 -3.50 4.97 4.60
CA GLY A 96 -3.50 6.42 4.66
C GLY A 96 -3.51 6.97 6.08
N THR A 97 -3.20 8.26 6.18
CA THR A 97 -3.35 9.05 7.39
C THR A 97 -4.54 9.97 7.28
N MET A 98 -4.90 10.67 8.37
CA MET A 98 -5.98 11.66 8.40
C MET A 98 -5.89 12.72 7.28
N HIS A 99 -4.72 12.94 6.72
CA HIS A 99 -4.51 13.96 5.67
C HIS A 99 -5.04 13.58 4.29
N ASN A 100 -5.27 12.27 4.05
CA ASN A 100 -5.72 11.78 2.75
C ASN A 100 -6.86 10.74 2.83
N ILE A 101 -6.94 9.96 3.91
CA ILE A 101 -7.83 8.80 4.01
C ILE A 101 -9.32 9.14 3.87
N TYR A 102 -9.76 10.30 4.37
CA TYR A 102 -11.16 10.72 4.26
C TYR A 102 -11.57 10.98 2.80
N SER A 103 -10.67 11.60 2.01
CA SER A 103 -10.88 11.77 0.58
C SER A 103 -10.90 10.42 -0.15
N ILE A 104 -10.04 9.48 0.24
CA ILE A 104 -10.00 8.13 -0.33
C ILE A 104 -11.29 7.37 -0.04
N GLY A 105 -11.78 7.41 1.20
CA GLY A 105 -13.05 6.76 1.58
C GLY A 105 -14.23 7.28 0.76
N MET A 106 -14.35 8.60 0.63
CA MET A 106 -15.40 9.23 -0.18
C MET A 106 -15.29 8.80 -1.66
N VAL A 107 -14.08 8.83 -2.22
CA VAL A 107 -13.84 8.41 -3.62
C VAL A 107 -14.16 6.93 -3.84
N LEU A 108 -13.85 6.04 -2.88
CA LEU A 108 -14.22 4.63 -3.01
C LEU A 108 -15.72 4.47 -3.20
N GLU A 109 -16.54 5.14 -2.42
CA GLU A 109 -18.00 5.11 -2.56
C GLU A 109 -18.47 5.76 -3.87
N GLU A 110 -17.94 6.93 -4.25
CA GLU A 110 -18.24 7.59 -5.52
C GLU A 110 -17.92 6.70 -6.75
N GLU A 111 -16.85 5.93 -6.69
CA GLU A 111 -16.43 5.03 -7.77
C GLU A 111 -17.11 3.65 -7.69
N GLY A 112 -18.08 3.45 -6.79
CA GLY A 112 -18.83 2.21 -6.66
C GLY A 112 -18.02 1.06 -6.08
N PHE A 113 -17.26 1.33 -5.05
CA PHE A 113 -16.70 0.33 -4.15
C PHE A 113 -17.55 0.27 -2.87
N LYS A 114 -17.64 -0.93 -2.30
CA LYS A 114 -18.16 -1.16 -0.95
C LYS A 114 -16.99 -1.32 0.01
N ILE A 115 -16.88 -0.44 0.99
CA ILE A 115 -15.89 -0.56 2.08
C ILE A 115 -16.34 -1.72 2.97
N LEU A 116 -15.45 -2.68 3.18
CA LEU A 116 -15.65 -3.87 4.01
C LEU A 116 -15.22 -3.63 5.45
N ASN A 117 -14.02 -3.06 5.63
CA ASN A 117 -13.49 -2.68 6.93
C ASN A 117 -12.69 -1.38 6.87
N ASN A 118 -12.75 -0.66 7.98
CA ASN A 118 -11.81 0.39 8.34
C ASN A 118 -10.87 -0.15 9.41
N ILE A 119 -9.67 -0.55 9.01
CA ILE A 119 -8.69 -1.14 9.93
C ILE A 119 -7.83 -0.04 10.53
N THR A 120 -7.71 -0.04 11.83
CA THR A 120 -6.79 0.82 12.57
C THR A 120 -5.47 0.09 12.81
N TRP A 121 -4.43 0.49 12.09
CA TRP A 121 -3.08 0.03 12.38
C TRP A 121 -2.47 0.88 13.49
N LYS A 122 -2.33 0.28 14.68
CA LYS A 122 -1.70 0.91 15.84
C LYS A 122 -0.20 0.60 15.86
N LYS A 123 0.61 1.64 15.84
CA LYS A 123 2.07 1.57 15.92
C LYS A 123 2.48 1.40 17.37
N LEU A 124 3.26 0.37 17.68
CA LEU A 124 3.75 0.13 19.05
C LEU A 124 4.82 1.14 19.47
N ASN A 125 5.54 1.71 18.53
CA ASN A 125 6.64 2.66 18.75
C ASN A 125 6.52 3.92 17.86
N PRO A 126 5.42 4.70 18.01
CA PRO A 126 5.21 5.90 17.21
C PRO A 126 6.24 6.98 17.55
N PRO A 127 6.66 7.82 16.57
CA PRO A 127 7.50 8.99 16.85
C PRO A 127 6.79 9.95 17.81
N PRO A 128 7.51 10.62 18.74
CA PRO A 128 6.90 11.58 19.64
C PRO A 128 6.40 12.83 18.90
N ASN A 129 5.37 13.47 19.46
CA ASN A 129 4.92 14.78 18.99
C ASN A 129 5.73 15.88 19.69
N ILE A 130 6.66 16.47 18.97
CA ILE A 130 7.58 17.51 19.53
C ILE A 130 6.84 18.82 19.80
N SER A 131 5.77 19.14 19.06
CA SER A 131 5.03 20.38 19.25
C SER A 131 4.25 20.43 20.58
N CYS A 132 3.97 19.26 21.17
CA CYS A 132 3.17 19.09 22.39
C CYS A 132 1.77 19.77 22.32
N ARG A 133 1.24 19.98 21.11
CA ARG A 133 -0.04 20.65 20.86
C ARG A 133 -1.14 19.74 20.36
N THR A 134 -0.82 18.49 20.03
CA THR A 134 -1.76 17.45 19.60
C THR A 134 -1.38 16.12 20.21
N PHE A 135 -2.27 15.15 20.16
CA PHE A 135 -1.92 13.78 20.53
C PHE A 135 -0.85 13.19 19.59
N VAL A 136 -0.10 12.21 20.06
CA VAL A 136 0.86 11.45 19.24
C VAL A 136 0.10 10.69 18.16
N HIS A 137 0.54 10.82 16.89
CA HIS A 137 -0.04 10.08 15.77
C HIS A 137 0.42 8.61 15.80
N SER A 138 -0.22 7.83 16.67
CA SER A 138 0.11 6.42 16.90
C SER A 138 -0.60 5.45 15.96
N THR A 139 -1.48 5.94 15.09
CA THR A 139 -2.27 5.10 14.18
C THR A 139 -2.17 5.53 12.73
N GLU A 140 -2.37 4.57 11.82
CA GLU A 140 -2.74 4.79 10.43
C GLU A 140 -4.02 4.01 10.13
N THR A 141 -4.74 4.42 9.10
CA THR A 141 -5.97 3.78 8.66
C THR A 141 -5.70 2.96 7.40
N ILE A 142 -6.28 1.75 7.34
CA ILE A 142 -6.26 0.95 6.13
C ILE A 142 -7.72 0.65 5.76
N LEU A 143 -8.17 1.17 4.62
CA LEU A 143 -9.49 0.85 4.07
C LEU A 143 -9.40 -0.41 3.23
N TRP A 144 -10.22 -1.40 3.56
CA TRP A 144 -10.41 -2.59 2.76
C TRP A 144 -11.75 -2.52 2.05
N ALA A 145 -11.73 -2.63 0.72
CA ALA A 145 -12.91 -2.48 -0.11
C ALA A 145 -12.96 -3.49 -1.25
N LYS A 146 -14.16 -3.72 -1.78
CA LYS A 146 -14.44 -4.51 -2.99
C LYS A 146 -15.28 -3.69 -3.96
N LYS A 147 -15.36 -4.11 -5.24
CA LYS A 147 -16.38 -3.57 -6.14
C LYS A 147 -17.77 -3.82 -5.58
N ASP A 148 -18.67 -2.83 -5.64
CA ASP A 148 -20.05 -2.99 -5.20
C ASP A 148 -20.88 -3.67 -6.31
N ILE A 149 -20.63 -4.97 -6.47
CA ILE A 149 -21.33 -5.85 -7.41
C ILE A 149 -22.07 -6.90 -6.58
N SER A 150 -23.38 -7.00 -6.71
CA SER A 150 -24.25 -7.83 -5.87
C SER A 150 -23.88 -9.32 -5.88
N LYS A 151 -23.42 -9.83 -7.01
CA LYS A 151 -23.02 -11.25 -7.18
C LYS A 151 -21.55 -11.52 -6.87
N ALA A 152 -20.72 -10.48 -6.69
CA ALA A 152 -19.29 -10.65 -6.45
C ALA A 152 -19.02 -11.13 -5.03
N LYS A 153 -18.31 -12.26 -4.93
CA LYS A 153 -17.86 -12.83 -3.65
C LYS A 153 -16.38 -12.54 -3.49
N HIS A 154 -16.05 -11.52 -2.71
CA HIS A 154 -14.65 -11.24 -2.38
C HIS A 154 -14.05 -12.39 -1.56
N LYS A 155 -12.76 -12.62 -1.75
CA LYS A 155 -12.01 -13.59 -0.97
C LYS A 155 -11.73 -13.05 0.42
N PHE A 156 -11.97 -13.88 1.44
CA PHE A 156 -11.54 -13.67 2.81
C PHE A 156 -11.15 -15.00 3.45
N ASN A 157 -9.88 -15.19 3.73
CA ASN A 157 -9.32 -16.41 4.30
C ASN A 157 -9.53 -16.44 5.83
N TYR A 158 -10.78 -16.57 6.24
CA TYR A 158 -11.22 -16.48 7.64
C TYR A 158 -10.44 -17.43 8.57
N ASP A 159 -10.28 -18.69 8.16
CA ASP A 159 -9.59 -19.70 9.00
C ASP A 159 -8.09 -19.40 9.14
N VAL A 160 -7.46 -18.86 8.10
CA VAL A 160 -6.06 -18.40 8.16
C VAL A 160 -5.93 -17.24 9.15
N MET A 161 -6.81 -16.24 9.05
CA MET A 161 -6.83 -15.11 9.97
C MET A 161 -7.11 -15.52 11.41
N LYS A 162 -8.00 -16.49 11.62
CA LYS A 162 -8.30 -17.05 12.94
C LYS A 162 -7.09 -17.77 13.53
N LYS A 163 -6.37 -18.58 12.73
CA LYS A 163 -5.13 -19.25 13.16
C LYS A 163 -4.05 -18.26 13.57
N LEU A 164 -3.83 -17.21 12.76
CA LEU A 164 -2.88 -16.13 13.07
C LEU A 164 -3.23 -15.35 14.34
N ASN A 165 -4.50 -15.37 14.77
CA ASN A 165 -4.99 -14.72 15.98
C ASN A 165 -5.30 -15.70 17.12
N ASN A 166 -4.45 -16.70 17.34
CA ASN A 166 -4.58 -17.69 18.42
C ASN A 166 -5.96 -18.40 18.44
N ASN A 167 -6.44 -18.78 17.26
CA ASN A 167 -7.75 -19.41 17.05
C ASN A 167 -8.97 -18.55 17.46
N LYS A 168 -8.79 -17.24 17.59
CA LYS A 168 -9.87 -16.27 17.84
C LYS A 168 -10.13 -15.43 16.59
N GLN A 169 -11.36 -14.96 16.42
CA GLN A 169 -11.70 -14.05 15.34
C GLN A 169 -10.82 -12.80 15.40
N MET A 170 -10.18 -12.45 14.27
CA MET A 170 -9.34 -11.26 14.19
C MET A 170 -10.22 -10.01 14.13
N LYS A 171 -9.82 -8.99 14.91
CA LYS A 171 -10.48 -7.69 14.96
C LYS A 171 -9.81 -6.71 13.97
N ASP A 172 -10.42 -5.54 13.81
CA ASP A 172 -10.00 -4.47 12.91
C ASP A 172 -9.00 -3.47 13.53
N VAL A 173 -8.52 -3.73 14.74
CA VAL A 173 -7.38 -3.02 15.34
C VAL A 173 -6.16 -3.93 15.34
N TRP A 174 -5.15 -3.54 14.55
CA TRP A 174 -3.92 -4.31 14.38
C TRP A 174 -2.74 -3.58 15.01
N GLU A 175 -2.01 -4.28 15.85
CA GLU A 175 -0.81 -3.75 16.50
C GLU A 175 0.42 -4.36 15.86
N THR A 176 1.31 -3.52 15.33
CA THR A 176 2.65 -3.93 14.87
C THR A 176 3.66 -2.83 15.15
N SER A 177 4.92 -3.20 15.21
CA SER A 177 6.01 -2.23 15.23
C SER A 177 6.14 -1.54 13.87
N LEU A 178 6.76 -0.36 13.86
CA LEU A 178 7.27 0.25 12.63
C LEU A 178 8.32 -0.66 11.98
N THR A 179 8.62 -0.39 10.72
CA THR A 179 9.62 -1.12 9.93
C THR A 179 10.92 -1.31 10.70
N LYS A 180 11.32 -2.56 10.91
CA LYS A 180 12.52 -2.93 11.66
C LYS A 180 13.81 -2.52 10.92
N PRO A 181 14.93 -2.25 11.62
CA PRO A 181 16.22 -1.98 10.97
C PRO A 181 16.65 -3.09 10.00
N SER A 182 16.35 -4.37 10.32
CA SER A 182 16.63 -5.52 9.46
C SER A 182 15.95 -5.45 8.10
N GLU A 183 14.78 -4.84 8.01
CA GLU A 183 14.04 -4.64 6.77
C GLU A 183 14.58 -3.48 5.89
N LYS A 184 15.57 -2.74 6.38
CA LYS A 184 16.18 -1.55 5.73
C LYS A 184 17.64 -1.75 5.32
N LYS A 185 18.15 -2.98 5.36
CA LYS A 185 19.57 -3.28 5.05
C LYS A 185 19.97 -2.88 3.63
N CYS A 186 19.09 -3.04 2.65
CA CYS A 186 19.37 -2.72 1.25
C CYS A 186 19.17 -1.24 0.90
N GLY A 187 18.69 -0.42 1.84
CA GLY A 187 18.41 1.00 1.65
C GLY A 187 17.17 1.45 2.41
N LYS A 188 16.86 2.75 2.33
CA LYS A 188 15.77 3.36 3.09
C LYS A 188 14.73 4.00 2.15
N HIS A 189 13.46 3.76 2.44
CA HIS A 189 12.34 4.53 1.91
C HIS A 189 11.65 5.27 3.06
N PRO A 190 11.25 6.54 2.92
CA PRO A 190 10.75 7.34 4.05
C PRO A 190 9.47 6.78 4.69
N THR A 191 8.65 6.09 3.92
CA THR A 191 7.34 5.55 4.35
C THR A 191 7.22 4.04 4.19
N GLN A 192 8.34 3.30 4.24
CA GLN A 192 8.32 1.85 4.10
C GLN A 192 7.35 1.19 5.09
N LYS A 193 6.44 0.37 4.60
CA LYS A 193 5.51 -0.41 5.43
C LYS A 193 6.19 -1.67 5.99
N PRO A 194 5.84 -2.12 7.21
CA PRO A 194 6.37 -3.35 7.80
C PRO A 194 5.93 -4.60 7.03
N ILE A 195 6.81 -5.60 6.96
CA ILE A 195 6.52 -6.90 6.34
C ILE A 195 5.31 -7.56 7.00
N GLU A 196 5.26 -7.62 8.33
CA GLU A 196 4.17 -8.24 9.11
C GLU A 196 2.78 -7.69 8.73
N LEU A 197 2.68 -6.39 8.45
CA LEU A 197 1.43 -5.76 8.04
C LEU A 197 0.98 -6.27 6.66
N LEU A 198 1.91 -6.33 5.70
CA LEU A 198 1.63 -6.78 4.33
C LEU A 198 1.36 -8.30 4.29
N GLU A 199 2.05 -9.11 5.08
CA GLU A 199 1.77 -10.55 5.21
C GLU A 199 0.32 -10.78 5.63
N ARG A 200 -0.16 -10.05 6.65
CA ARG A 200 -1.55 -10.17 7.12
C ARG A 200 -2.56 -9.77 6.05
N ILE A 201 -2.33 -8.67 5.34
CA ILE A 201 -3.20 -8.19 4.26
C ILE A 201 -3.26 -9.21 3.11
N ILE A 202 -2.11 -9.69 2.65
CA ILE A 202 -2.02 -10.62 1.53
C ILE A 202 -2.66 -11.96 1.88
N LEU A 203 -2.34 -12.52 3.04
CA LEU A 203 -2.93 -13.78 3.51
C LEU A 203 -4.45 -13.68 3.71
N ALA A 204 -4.97 -12.50 4.10
CA ALA A 204 -6.39 -12.31 4.32
C ALA A 204 -7.22 -12.41 3.04
N SER A 205 -6.70 -11.97 1.90
CA SER A 205 -7.51 -11.71 0.70
C SER A 205 -6.98 -12.32 -0.60
N THR A 206 -5.97 -13.20 -0.52
CA THR A 206 -5.41 -13.88 -1.70
C THR A 206 -5.06 -15.34 -1.43
N ASP A 207 -5.01 -16.15 -2.51
CA ASP A 207 -4.42 -17.48 -2.52
C ASP A 207 -3.09 -17.49 -3.29
N GLU A 208 -2.40 -18.63 -3.26
CA GLU A 208 -1.19 -18.82 -4.08
C GLU A 208 -1.49 -18.64 -5.56
N ASN A 209 -0.55 -18.06 -6.29
CA ASN A 209 -0.63 -17.68 -7.71
C ASN A 209 -1.57 -16.51 -8.04
N ASP A 210 -2.33 -15.96 -7.08
CA ASP A 210 -3.10 -14.73 -7.30
C ASP A 210 -2.15 -13.57 -7.68
N LEU A 211 -2.64 -12.67 -8.54
CA LEU A 211 -1.87 -11.52 -9.03
C LEU A 211 -2.16 -10.28 -8.19
N ILE A 212 -1.12 -9.78 -7.54
CA ILE A 212 -1.15 -8.60 -6.68
C ILE A 212 -0.57 -7.40 -7.43
N LEU A 213 -1.24 -6.27 -7.34
CA LEU A 213 -0.77 -4.99 -7.89
C LEU A 213 -0.51 -3.99 -6.76
N ASP A 214 0.64 -3.33 -6.81
CA ASP A 214 0.92 -2.13 -6.01
C ASP A 214 1.15 -0.93 -6.94
N PRO A 215 0.18 0.00 -7.04
CA PRO A 215 0.30 1.16 -7.91
C PRO A 215 1.24 2.24 -7.37
N PHE A 216 1.74 2.09 -6.14
CA PHE A 216 2.69 3.00 -5.48
C PHE A 216 3.78 2.20 -4.78
N ASN A 217 4.53 1.42 -5.56
CA ASN A 217 5.45 0.37 -5.12
C ASN A 217 6.45 0.81 -4.02
N GLY A 218 6.95 2.05 -4.07
CA GLY A 218 7.95 2.54 -3.12
C GLY A 218 9.14 1.58 -2.98
N SER A 219 9.38 1.11 -1.77
CA SER A 219 10.47 0.15 -1.47
C SER A 219 10.15 -1.32 -1.83
N GLY A 220 8.99 -1.61 -2.41
CA GLY A 220 8.61 -2.94 -2.87
C GLY A 220 8.22 -3.94 -1.79
N THR A 221 7.89 -3.51 -0.57
CA THR A 221 7.55 -4.44 0.51
C THR A 221 6.37 -5.34 0.13
N THR A 222 5.34 -4.80 -0.54
CA THR A 222 4.20 -5.58 -1.03
C THR A 222 4.65 -6.72 -1.95
N GLY A 223 5.52 -6.43 -2.91
CA GLY A 223 6.01 -7.41 -3.88
C GLY A 223 6.89 -8.49 -3.24
N ILE A 224 7.78 -8.10 -2.33
CA ILE A 224 8.64 -9.04 -1.60
C ILE A 224 7.78 -10.02 -0.80
N VAL A 225 6.79 -9.52 -0.07
CA VAL A 225 5.87 -10.37 0.71
C VAL A 225 5.00 -11.23 -0.20
N ALA A 226 4.48 -10.69 -1.29
CA ALA A 226 3.70 -11.43 -2.28
C ALA A 226 4.50 -12.63 -2.83
N ASN A 227 5.72 -12.39 -3.27
CA ASN A 227 6.58 -13.42 -3.84
C ASN A 227 6.97 -14.49 -2.80
N LYS A 228 7.29 -14.09 -1.57
CA LYS A 228 7.57 -14.99 -0.45
C LYS A 228 6.39 -15.90 -0.10
N LEU A 229 5.18 -15.43 -0.33
CA LEU A 229 3.94 -16.16 -0.12
C LEU A 229 3.42 -16.87 -1.39
N ASN A 230 4.24 -17.03 -2.44
CA ASN A 230 3.90 -17.64 -3.73
C ASN A 230 2.79 -16.90 -4.51
N ARG A 231 2.67 -15.59 -4.38
CA ARG A 231 1.80 -14.73 -5.20
C ARG A 231 2.59 -14.07 -6.31
N LYS A 232 1.92 -13.78 -7.42
CA LYS A 232 2.48 -12.99 -8.52
C LYS A 232 2.34 -11.50 -8.21
N TYR A 233 3.25 -10.70 -8.72
CA TYR A 233 3.32 -9.28 -8.38
C TYR A 233 3.58 -8.38 -9.57
N ILE A 234 2.88 -7.23 -9.58
CA ILE A 234 3.21 -6.09 -10.45
C ILE A 234 3.33 -4.84 -9.56
N GLY A 235 4.48 -4.18 -9.60
CA GLY A 235 4.70 -2.89 -8.93
C GLY A 235 4.83 -1.75 -9.93
N ILE A 236 4.22 -0.60 -9.63
CA ILE A 236 4.38 0.64 -10.40
C ILE A 236 5.07 1.67 -9.52
N GLU A 237 6.15 2.28 -10.02
CA GLU A 237 6.88 3.32 -9.31
C GLU A 237 7.34 4.40 -10.27
N LYS A 238 7.25 5.63 -9.82
CA LYS A 238 7.66 6.81 -10.58
C LYS A 238 9.15 7.10 -10.43
N GLU A 239 9.68 6.88 -9.23
CA GLU A 239 11.07 7.19 -8.90
C GLU A 239 11.95 5.94 -9.14
N LYS A 240 12.89 6.07 -10.08
CA LYS A 240 13.78 4.97 -10.46
C LYS A 240 14.58 4.42 -9.28
N GLU A 241 15.03 5.27 -8.38
CA GLU A 241 15.80 4.87 -7.19
C GLU A 241 15.07 3.87 -6.30
N TYR A 242 13.72 3.96 -6.22
CA TYR A 242 12.91 3.03 -5.44
C TYR A 242 12.66 1.71 -6.19
N LEU A 243 12.66 1.72 -7.50
CA LEU A 243 12.67 0.47 -8.29
C LEU A 243 13.99 -0.28 -8.07
N ASP A 244 15.12 0.42 -8.15
CA ASP A 244 16.44 -0.17 -7.90
C ASP A 244 16.56 -0.69 -6.45
N LEU A 245 15.97 0.02 -5.48
CA LEU A 245 15.87 -0.44 -4.10
C LEU A 245 15.04 -1.73 -4.00
N THR A 246 13.91 -1.79 -4.69
CA THR A 246 13.03 -2.97 -4.73
C THR A 246 13.76 -4.19 -5.26
N ILE A 247 14.51 -4.03 -6.36
CA ILE A 247 15.31 -5.11 -6.96
C ILE A 247 16.35 -5.63 -5.98
N ARG A 248 17.17 -4.72 -5.37
CA ARG A 248 18.16 -5.13 -4.37
C ARG A 248 17.56 -5.88 -3.18
N ARG A 249 16.38 -5.45 -2.70
CA ARG A 249 15.67 -6.13 -1.61
C ARG A 249 15.21 -7.52 -2.03
N LYS A 250 14.63 -7.66 -3.23
CA LYS A 250 14.20 -8.95 -3.76
C LYS A 250 15.36 -9.92 -3.89
N GLU A 251 16.47 -9.49 -4.47
CA GLU A 251 17.69 -10.32 -4.65
C GLU A 251 18.27 -10.74 -3.30
N SER A 252 18.23 -9.88 -2.28
CA SER A 252 18.71 -10.21 -0.93
C SER A 252 17.88 -11.28 -0.22
N GLU A 253 16.59 -11.40 -0.53
CA GLU A 253 15.71 -12.44 0.04
C GLU A 253 15.84 -13.78 -0.70
N GLY A 254 16.26 -13.79 -1.97
CA GLY A 254 16.49 -15.00 -2.76
C GLY A 254 17.82 -15.71 -2.46
N ASN A 255 18.70 -15.08 -1.67
CA ASN A 255 20.02 -15.61 -1.29
C ASN A 255 20.09 -16.19 0.14
N VAL A 256 18.93 -16.48 0.77
CA VAL A 256 18.83 -17.08 2.11
C VAL A 256 18.28 -18.50 2.04
#